data_fadad1024b16441b9402caa6308ec722
#
_entry.id   fadad1024b16441b9402caa6308ec722
#
_cell.length_a   1.000
_cell.length_b   1.000
_cell.length_c   1.000
_cell.angle_alpha   90.00
_cell.angle_beta   90.00
_cell.angle_gamma   90.00
#
_symmetry.space_group_name_H-M   'P 1'
#
loop_
_entity.id
_entity.type
_entity.pdbx_description
1 polymer ?
#
loop_
_entity_poly.entity_id
_entity_poly.type
_entity_poly.pdbx_seq_one_letter_code
_entity_poly.pdbx_strand_id
1 'polypeptide(L)'
;LRTVYWADGHYIREAVRDINWILRDHDSDEIRPMNAGILDLLGLLRTRLESHDPFLVVCGYRSPATNQRLYLQRAGVAKHSFHIKGMAIDLRSEGRSIEQIRDAALSLQCGGVGYYPHSGFVHVDCGPVRQWRGPVRT
;
A
#
# COMPACT_ATOMS: atom_id res chain seq x y z
N LEU A 1 11.07 5.76 -7.63
CA LEU A 1 11.27 6.98 -6.86
C LEU A 1 12.13 6.69 -5.63
N ARG A 2 13.18 7.46 -5.43
CA ARG A 2 13.94 7.52 -4.18
C ARG A 2 13.83 8.92 -3.64
N THR A 3 13.33 9.06 -2.41
CA THR A 3 13.18 10.37 -1.78
C THR A 3 13.24 10.25 -0.27
N VAL A 4 13.74 11.31 0.36
CA VAL A 4 13.68 11.47 1.82
C VAL A 4 12.46 12.33 2.10
N TYR A 5 11.46 11.78 2.78
CA TYR A 5 10.20 12.47 3.05
C TYR A 5 10.08 13.04 4.45
N TRP A 6 11.02 12.69 5.33
CA TRP A 6 11.07 13.17 6.71
C TRP A 6 12.51 13.52 7.08
N ALA A 7 12.74 14.72 7.57
CA ALA A 7 14.03 15.15 8.08
C ALA A 7 13.83 16.29 9.09
N ASP A 8 14.72 16.37 10.05
CA ASP A 8 14.77 17.44 11.07
C ASP A 8 13.43 17.65 11.78
N GLY A 9 12.71 16.57 12.05
CA GLY A 9 11.47 16.59 12.81
C GLY A 9 10.21 16.96 12.03
N HIS A 10 10.27 17.04 10.71
CA HIS A 10 9.08 17.34 9.90
C HIS A 10 9.10 16.68 8.52
N TYR A 11 7.93 16.62 7.88
CA TYR A 11 7.79 16.10 6.53
C TYR A 11 8.33 17.09 5.50
N ILE A 12 8.98 16.57 4.47
CA ILE A 12 9.49 17.35 3.34
C ILE A 12 8.38 17.46 2.29
N ARG A 13 7.84 18.65 2.12
CA ARG A 13 6.66 18.92 1.29
C ARG A 13 6.81 18.42 -0.14
N GLU A 14 7.93 18.70 -0.78
CA GLU A 14 8.19 18.32 -2.18
C GLU A 14 8.25 16.79 -2.32
N ALA A 15 8.90 16.12 -1.38
CA ALA A 15 9.00 14.66 -1.38
C ALA A 15 7.62 14.02 -1.20
N VAL A 16 6.81 14.52 -0.28
CA VAL A 16 5.45 14.02 -0.05
C VAL A 16 4.58 14.24 -1.30
N ARG A 17 4.71 15.37 -1.97
CA ARG A 17 4.00 15.64 -3.22
C ARG A 17 4.37 14.65 -4.31
N ASP A 18 5.66 14.35 -4.47
CA ASP A 18 6.13 13.37 -5.45
C ASP A 18 5.61 11.96 -5.14
N ILE A 19 5.58 11.59 -3.86
CA ILE A 19 5.00 10.32 -3.42
C ILE A 19 3.51 10.26 -3.75
N ASN A 20 2.76 11.31 -3.45
CA ASN A 20 1.32 11.36 -3.75
C ASN A 20 1.05 11.25 -5.26
N TRP A 21 1.91 11.83 -6.08
CA TRP A 21 1.83 11.72 -7.53
C TRP A 21 2.03 10.27 -7.99
N ILE A 22 3.06 9.59 -7.50
CA ILE A 22 3.32 8.17 -7.82
C ILE A 22 2.17 7.28 -7.36
N LEU A 23 1.58 7.58 -6.20
CA LEU A 23 0.53 6.77 -5.58
C LEU A 23 -0.89 7.20 -5.99
N ARG A 24 -1.03 8.08 -6.97
CA ARG A 24 -2.34 8.50 -7.46
C ARG A 24 -3.13 7.34 -8.05
N ASP A 25 -4.42 7.55 -8.26
CA ASP A 25 -5.26 6.63 -9.03
C ASP A 25 -4.82 6.66 -10.51
N HIS A 26 -4.17 5.61 -10.98
CA HIS A 26 -3.64 5.55 -12.33
C HIS A 26 -4.72 5.29 -13.39
N ASP A 27 -5.96 4.97 -13.00
CA ASP A 27 -7.08 4.83 -13.92
C ASP A 27 -7.75 6.18 -14.20
N SER A 28 -7.87 7.05 -13.18
CA SER A 28 -8.53 8.35 -13.28
C SER A 28 -7.57 9.55 -13.27
N ASP A 29 -6.31 9.33 -12.93
CA ASP A 29 -5.28 10.35 -12.64
C ASP A 29 -5.62 11.25 -11.45
N GLU A 30 -6.62 10.90 -10.66
CA GLU A 30 -6.93 11.65 -9.45
C GLU A 30 -5.83 11.47 -8.39
N ILE A 31 -5.44 12.59 -7.80
CA ILE A 31 -4.46 12.64 -6.73
C ILE A 31 -5.20 12.91 -5.41
N ARG A 32 -4.91 12.13 -4.40
CA ARG A 32 -5.30 12.41 -3.03
C ARG A 32 -4.07 12.32 -2.14
N PRO A 33 -3.86 13.26 -1.22
CA PRO A 33 -2.78 13.14 -0.25
C PRO A 33 -2.89 11.82 0.51
N MET A 34 -1.80 11.05 0.52
CA MET A 34 -1.75 9.81 1.29
C MET A 34 -1.66 10.12 2.77
N ASN A 35 -2.28 9.29 3.59
CA ASN A 35 -2.16 9.38 5.04
C ASN A 35 -0.69 9.22 5.44
N ALA A 36 -0.18 10.10 6.31
CA ALA A 36 1.21 10.05 6.75
C ALA A 36 1.56 8.72 7.42
N GLY A 37 0.60 8.10 8.11
CA GLY A 37 0.77 6.80 8.74
C GLY A 37 1.11 5.68 7.75
N ILE A 38 0.59 5.72 6.52
CA ILE A 38 0.93 4.71 5.51
C ILE A 38 2.37 4.90 5.01
N LEU A 39 2.85 6.13 4.90
CA LEU A 39 4.23 6.40 4.52
C LEU A 39 5.20 5.91 5.60
N ASP A 40 4.86 6.16 6.86
CA ASP A 40 5.65 5.68 8.00
C ASP A 40 5.65 4.14 8.06
N LEU A 41 4.53 3.51 7.77
CA LEU A 41 4.44 2.06 7.69
C LEU A 41 5.36 1.48 6.61
N LEU A 42 5.44 2.10 5.45
CA LEU A 42 6.37 1.67 4.40
C LEU A 42 7.83 1.77 4.85
N GLY A 43 8.19 2.83 5.58
CA GLY A 43 9.53 2.98 6.14
C GLY A 43 9.85 1.90 7.16
N LEU A 44 8.93 1.60 8.07
CA LEU A 44 9.07 0.53 9.06
C LEU A 44 9.18 -0.84 8.38
N LEU A 45 8.36 -1.09 7.36
CA LEU A 45 8.36 -2.34 6.63
C LEU A 45 9.70 -2.56 5.91
N ARG A 46 10.22 -1.53 5.26
CA ARG A 46 11.52 -1.58 4.61
C ARG A 46 12.64 -1.92 5.60
N THR A 47 12.64 -1.27 6.77
CA THR A 47 13.60 -1.54 7.83
C THR A 47 13.50 -2.98 8.34
N ARG A 48 12.27 -3.47 8.56
CA ARG A 48 12.02 -4.83 9.02
C ARG A 48 12.49 -5.88 8.01
N LEU A 49 12.36 -5.59 6.72
CA LEU A 49 12.82 -6.46 5.63
C LEU A 49 14.33 -6.40 5.41
N GLU A 50 15.00 -5.43 6.02
CA GLU A 50 16.44 -5.19 5.79
C GLU A 50 16.77 -5.11 4.30
N SER A 51 15.89 -4.44 3.53
CA SER A 51 15.99 -4.35 2.08
C SER A 51 16.31 -2.93 1.63
N HIS A 52 17.15 -2.82 0.61
CA HIS A 52 17.41 -1.56 -0.08
C HIS A 52 16.67 -1.49 -1.42
N ASP A 53 15.97 -2.54 -1.81
CA ASP A 53 15.20 -2.56 -3.03
C ASP A 53 13.94 -1.70 -2.89
N PRO A 54 13.50 -1.04 -3.97
CA PRO A 54 12.25 -0.29 -3.94
C PRO A 54 11.05 -1.23 -3.85
N PHE A 55 9.97 -0.75 -3.25
CA PHE A 55 8.68 -1.39 -3.39
C PHE A 55 8.10 -1.10 -4.77
N LEU A 56 7.54 -2.13 -5.39
CA LEU A 56 6.75 -2.01 -6.62
C LEU A 56 5.30 -1.84 -6.21
N VAL A 57 4.74 -0.66 -6.43
CA VAL A 57 3.37 -0.35 -6.02
C VAL A 57 2.40 -0.83 -7.09
N VAL A 58 1.50 -1.72 -6.69
CA VAL A 58 0.42 -2.23 -7.55
C VAL A 58 -0.80 -1.30 -7.50
N CYS A 59 -1.11 -0.77 -6.31
CA CYS A 59 -2.21 0.17 -6.11
C CYS A 59 -1.92 1.06 -4.89
N GLY A 60 -2.03 2.37 -5.08
CA GLY A 60 -1.99 3.35 -4.01
C GLY A 60 -3.38 3.89 -3.74
N TYR A 61 -3.60 5.19 -4.01
CA TYR A 61 -4.93 5.79 -3.91
C TYR A 61 -5.84 5.21 -5.00
N ARG A 62 -7.09 5.04 -4.64
CA ARG A 62 -8.15 4.60 -5.55
C ARG A 62 -9.36 5.50 -5.34
N SER A 63 -9.81 6.17 -6.41
CA SER A 63 -11.00 7.02 -6.34
C SER A 63 -12.25 6.18 -6.04
N PRO A 64 -13.30 6.80 -5.47
CA PRO A 64 -14.56 6.08 -5.24
C PRO A 64 -15.12 5.44 -6.51
N ALA A 65 -15.03 6.13 -7.66
CA ALA A 65 -15.53 5.62 -8.93
C ALA A 65 -14.73 4.40 -9.40
N THR A 66 -13.41 4.45 -9.33
CA THR A 66 -12.54 3.32 -9.68
C THR A 66 -12.81 2.13 -8.75
N ASN A 67 -12.95 2.38 -7.45
CA ASN A 67 -13.24 1.32 -6.48
C ASN A 67 -14.59 0.65 -6.75
N GLN A 68 -15.62 1.43 -7.06
CA GLN A 68 -16.94 0.91 -7.38
C GLN A 68 -16.89 -0.01 -8.59
N ARG A 69 -16.20 0.41 -9.65
CA ARG A 69 -16.01 -0.41 -10.85
C ARG A 69 -15.31 -1.73 -10.53
N LEU A 70 -14.21 -1.68 -9.76
CA LEU A 70 -13.45 -2.87 -9.39
C LEU A 70 -14.25 -3.79 -8.45
N TYR A 71 -15.01 -3.21 -7.53
CA TYR A 71 -15.90 -3.97 -6.63
C TYR A 71 -16.91 -4.79 -7.41
N LEU A 72 -17.47 -4.22 -8.48
CA LEU A 72 -18.46 -4.90 -9.33
C LEU A 72 -17.83 -5.95 -10.26
N GLN A 73 -16.55 -5.79 -10.61
CA GLN A 73 -15.88 -6.63 -11.61
C GLN A 73 -14.99 -7.72 -11.03
N ARG A 74 -14.53 -7.59 -9.78
CA ARG A 74 -13.50 -8.47 -9.21
C ARG A 74 -13.88 -8.93 -7.81
N ALA A 75 -13.69 -10.23 -7.55
CA ALA A 75 -13.72 -10.77 -6.19
C ALA A 75 -12.53 -10.21 -5.38
N GLY A 76 -12.73 -10.05 -4.09
CA GLY A 76 -11.69 -9.60 -3.16
C GLY A 76 -11.49 -8.10 -3.08
N VAL A 77 -12.27 -7.29 -3.80
CA VAL A 77 -12.27 -5.83 -3.67
C VAL A 77 -13.32 -5.42 -2.65
N ALA A 78 -12.91 -4.70 -1.60
CA ALA A 78 -13.84 -4.20 -0.59
C ALA A 78 -14.65 -3.02 -1.11
N LYS A 79 -15.93 -2.96 -0.76
CA LYS A 79 -16.79 -1.83 -1.13
C LYS A 79 -16.32 -0.52 -0.49
N HIS A 80 -15.86 -0.58 0.77
CA HIS A 80 -15.36 0.55 1.54
C HIS A 80 -13.86 0.38 1.81
N SER A 81 -13.09 0.32 0.74
CA SER A 81 -11.66 0.09 0.78
C SER A 81 -10.89 1.25 1.41
N PHE A 82 -9.86 0.95 2.19
CA PHE A 82 -8.93 1.97 2.70
C PHE A 82 -8.12 2.65 1.60
N HIS A 83 -8.01 2.06 0.40
CA HIS A 83 -7.41 2.72 -0.76
C HIS A 83 -8.14 4.03 -1.11
N ILE A 84 -9.45 4.10 -0.89
CA ILE A 84 -10.25 5.31 -1.13
C ILE A 84 -9.85 6.44 -0.18
N LYS A 85 -9.37 6.10 1.01
CA LYS A 85 -8.97 7.05 2.04
C LYS A 85 -7.49 7.44 1.99
N GLY A 86 -6.73 6.92 1.03
CA GLY A 86 -5.29 7.10 0.99
C GLY A 86 -4.56 6.44 2.16
N MET A 87 -5.11 5.36 2.70
CA MET A 87 -4.61 4.66 3.87
C MET A 87 -4.15 3.23 3.57
N ALA A 88 -4.07 2.85 2.32
CA ALA A 88 -3.69 1.49 1.92
C ALA A 88 -2.78 1.53 0.69
N ILE A 89 -1.90 0.54 0.62
CA ILE A 89 -1.03 0.29 -0.53
C ILE A 89 -0.95 -1.21 -0.77
N ASP A 90 -1.10 -1.61 -2.03
CA ASP A 90 -0.78 -2.95 -2.49
C ASP A 90 0.61 -2.92 -3.11
N LEU A 91 1.48 -3.81 -2.69
CA LEU A 91 2.89 -3.76 -3.07
C LEU A 91 3.54 -5.14 -3.19
N ARG A 92 4.69 -5.15 -3.85
CA ARG A 92 5.61 -6.28 -3.93
C ARG A 92 7.04 -5.74 -4.04
N SER A 93 8.02 -6.63 -4.06
CA SER A 93 9.44 -6.27 -4.21
C SER A 93 10.14 -7.36 -5.01
N GLU A 94 11.14 -6.98 -5.81
CA GLU A 94 11.96 -7.97 -6.53
C GLU A 94 12.92 -8.68 -5.59
N GLY A 95 13.42 -8.01 -4.55
CA GLY A 95 14.41 -8.55 -3.62
C GLY A 95 13.83 -9.35 -2.45
N ARG A 96 12.51 -9.38 -2.30
CA ARG A 96 11.84 -10.12 -1.21
C ARG A 96 10.57 -10.77 -1.76
N SER A 97 10.29 -11.99 -1.31
CA SER A 97 9.04 -12.67 -1.66
C SER A 97 7.84 -11.99 -1.01
N ILE A 98 6.65 -12.19 -1.57
CA ILE A 98 5.42 -11.67 -0.95
C ILE A 98 5.15 -12.31 0.40
N GLU A 99 5.61 -13.54 0.62
CA GLU A 99 5.53 -14.21 1.93
C GLU A 99 6.41 -13.50 2.96
N GLN A 100 7.63 -13.11 2.58
CA GLN A 100 8.51 -12.35 3.46
C GLN A 100 7.91 -10.97 3.79
N ILE A 101 7.34 -10.29 2.81
CA ILE A 101 6.68 -9.00 3.00
C ILE A 101 5.46 -9.14 3.92
N ARG A 102 4.62 -10.15 3.69
CA ARG A 102 3.48 -10.46 4.55
C ARG A 102 3.93 -10.66 6.00
N ASP A 103 4.92 -11.52 6.23
CA ASP A 103 5.37 -11.85 7.57
C ASP A 103 5.97 -10.65 8.29
N ALA A 104 6.75 -9.83 7.58
CA ALA A 104 7.28 -8.58 8.11
C ALA A 104 6.15 -7.61 8.48
N ALA A 105 5.17 -7.43 7.60
CA ALA A 105 4.03 -6.55 7.84
C ALA A 105 3.20 -7.02 9.05
N LEU A 106 2.93 -8.31 9.15
CA LEU A 106 2.21 -8.89 10.29
C LEU A 106 2.97 -8.67 11.60
N SER A 107 4.29 -8.77 11.58
CA SER A 107 5.12 -8.57 12.78
C SER A 107 5.07 -7.14 13.32
N LEU A 108 4.78 -6.16 12.48
CA LEU A 108 4.67 -4.75 12.88
C LEU A 108 3.37 -4.45 13.63
N GLN A 109 2.31 -5.20 13.43
CA GLN A 109 0.99 -5.01 14.04
C GLN A 109 0.48 -3.57 13.95
N CYS A 110 0.69 -2.95 12.78
CA CYS A 110 0.34 -1.54 12.55
C CYS A 110 -0.99 -1.35 11.80
N GLY A 111 -1.64 -2.41 11.36
CA GLY A 111 -2.89 -2.32 10.62
C GLY A 111 -3.26 -3.61 9.91
N GLY A 112 -4.06 -3.51 8.85
CA GLY A 112 -4.47 -4.65 8.05
C GLY A 112 -3.36 -5.17 7.15
N VAL A 113 -3.29 -6.48 6.99
CA VAL A 113 -2.38 -7.16 6.07
C VAL A 113 -3.18 -8.18 5.27
N GLY A 114 -3.22 -8.00 3.96
CA GLY A 114 -3.85 -8.92 3.02
C GLY A 114 -2.80 -9.63 2.17
N TYR A 115 -2.90 -10.94 2.10
CA TYR A 115 -1.98 -11.76 1.32
C TYR A 115 -2.69 -12.25 0.06
N TYR A 116 -2.15 -11.87 -1.11
CA TYR A 116 -2.74 -12.17 -2.42
C TYR A 116 -1.77 -12.98 -3.26
N PRO A 117 -1.60 -14.29 -2.96
CA PRO A 117 -0.60 -15.11 -3.62
C PRO A 117 -0.84 -15.29 -5.11
N HIS A 118 -2.09 -15.34 -5.54
CA HIS A 118 -2.44 -15.50 -6.95
C HIS A 118 -2.11 -14.24 -7.76
N SER A 119 -2.44 -13.07 -7.20
CA SER A 119 -2.17 -11.78 -7.86
C SER A 119 -0.74 -11.29 -7.67
N GLY A 120 -0.01 -11.85 -6.70
CA GLY A 120 1.40 -11.58 -6.48
C GLY A 120 1.68 -10.28 -5.74
N PHE A 121 0.86 -9.89 -4.77
CA PHE A 121 1.10 -8.71 -3.94
C PHE A 121 0.63 -8.91 -2.50
N VAL A 122 1.06 -7.99 -1.65
CA VAL A 122 0.60 -7.84 -0.27
C VAL A 122 -0.08 -6.49 -0.12
N HIS A 123 -1.27 -6.49 0.47
CA HIS A 123 -1.99 -5.28 0.88
C HIS A 123 -1.57 -4.91 2.30
N VAL A 124 -1.24 -3.65 2.52
CA VAL A 124 -1.01 -3.08 3.86
C VAL A 124 -1.86 -1.84 4.03
N ASP A 125 -2.40 -1.62 5.22
CA ASP A 125 -3.17 -0.42 5.53
C ASP A 125 -3.00 0.02 6.99
N CYS A 126 -3.45 1.25 7.27
CA CYS A 126 -3.42 1.87 8.60
C CYS A 126 -4.75 1.71 9.35
N GLY A 127 -5.59 0.80 8.94
CA GLY A 127 -6.83 0.48 9.65
C GLY A 127 -6.60 -0.41 10.87
N PRO A 128 -7.66 -1.03 11.39
CA PRO A 128 -7.52 -1.97 12.51
C PRO A 128 -6.58 -3.12 12.19
N VAL A 129 -5.86 -3.61 13.19
CA VAL A 129 -4.99 -4.77 13.06
C VAL A 129 -5.84 -5.98 12.70
N ARG A 130 -5.60 -6.58 11.54
CA ARG A 130 -6.29 -7.75 11.03
C ARG A 130 -5.50 -8.37 9.89
N GLN A 131 -5.82 -9.60 9.52
CA GLN A 131 -5.18 -10.27 8.41
C GLN A 131 -6.20 -11.10 7.62
N TRP A 132 -5.93 -11.27 6.34
CA TRP A 132 -6.72 -12.12 5.47
C TRP A 132 -5.90 -12.62 4.29
N ARG A 133 -6.42 -13.63 3.62
CA ARG A 133 -5.89 -14.12 2.36
C ARG A 133 -6.88 -13.76 1.25
N GLY A 134 -6.37 -13.20 0.17
CA GLY A 134 -7.17 -12.89 -1.01
C GLY A 134 -7.71 -14.13 -1.71
N PRO A 135 -8.71 -13.96 -2.58
CA PRO A 135 -9.36 -15.07 -3.25
C PRO A 135 -8.40 -15.84 -4.14
N VAL A 136 -8.53 -17.16 -4.12
CA VAL A 136 -7.85 -18.05 -5.05
C VAL A 136 -8.73 -18.13 -6.30
N ARG A 137 -8.15 -17.89 -7.48
CA ARG A 137 -8.85 -18.15 -8.72
C ARG A 137 -8.96 -19.67 -8.93
N THR A 138 -10.16 -20.11 -9.14
CA THR A 138 -10.42 -21.48 -9.54
C THR A 138 -10.42 -21.61 -11.06
#